data_6bb897e3ff9a65a854335a926a417067
#
_entry.id   6bb897e3ff9a65a854335a926a417067
#
_cell.length_a   1.000
_cell.length_b   1.000
_cell.length_c   1.000
_cell.angle_alpha   90.00
_cell.angle_beta   90.00
_cell.angle_gamma   90.00
#
_symmetry.space_group_name_H-M   'P 1'
#
loop_
_entity.id
_entity.type
_entity.pdbx_description
1 polymer ?
#
loop_
_entity_poly.entity_id
_entity_poly.type
_entity_poly.pdbx_seq_one_letter_code
_entity_poly.pdbx_strand_id
1 'polypeptide(L)'
;MDSETLYDLVYQTIKLLSPEVPGGMSWLDTYESIKFPEGYEKPPKEEFEAKLQELIDAQPLKELRTKRNTLLEQTDRYATLDYPHSNLVVQQTWFDYRQALRDLPTATEDPANPVWPVPPE
;
A
#
# COMPACT_ATOMS: atom_id res chain seq x y z
N MET A 1 2.51 -8.80 9.69
CA MET A 1 3.18 -8.64 8.38
C MET A 1 3.90 -9.93 8.04
N ASP A 2 3.72 -10.42 6.84
CA ASP A 2 4.41 -11.64 6.42
C ASP A 2 5.88 -11.38 6.09
N SER A 3 6.67 -12.46 5.98
CA SER A 3 8.11 -12.34 5.72
C SER A 3 8.43 -11.81 4.33
N GLU A 4 7.59 -12.08 3.35
CA GLU A 4 7.78 -11.59 1.98
C GLU A 4 7.61 -10.07 1.92
N THR A 5 6.58 -9.53 2.57
CA THR A 5 6.35 -8.09 2.64
C THR A 5 7.48 -7.39 3.39
N LEU A 6 7.91 -7.95 4.51
CA LEU A 6 9.02 -7.40 5.28
C LEU A 6 10.32 -7.38 4.46
N TYR A 7 10.58 -8.45 3.74
CA TYR A 7 11.75 -8.56 2.86
C TYR A 7 11.74 -7.46 1.79
N ASP A 8 10.58 -7.22 1.19
CA ASP A 8 10.40 -6.17 0.18
C ASP A 8 10.61 -4.78 0.77
N LEU A 9 10.12 -4.53 1.99
CA LEU A 9 10.32 -3.27 2.68
C LEU A 9 11.79 -3.03 3.04
N VAL A 10 12.51 -4.08 3.42
CA VAL A 10 13.96 -3.99 3.64
C VAL A 10 14.67 -3.59 2.36
N TYR A 11 14.31 -4.20 1.23
CA TYR A 11 14.87 -3.83 -0.07
C TYR A 11 14.58 -2.36 -0.40
N GLN A 12 13.34 -1.90 -0.21
CA GLN A 12 12.97 -0.51 -0.44
C GLN A 12 13.77 0.45 0.46
N THR A 13 13.97 0.08 1.73
CA THR A 13 14.75 0.87 2.66
C THR A 13 16.19 1.05 2.17
N ILE A 14 16.81 -0.03 1.72
CA ILE A 14 18.16 0.01 1.17
C ILE A 14 18.22 0.94 -0.05
N LYS A 15 17.27 0.83 -0.95
CA LYS A 15 17.25 1.66 -2.17
C LYS A 15 17.02 3.14 -1.88
N LEU A 16 16.23 3.47 -0.87
CA LEU A 16 16.00 4.86 -0.48
C LEU A 16 17.23 5.49 0.17
N LEU A 17 17.95 4.74 1.01
CA LEU A 17 19.14 5.25 1.71
C LEU A 17 20.41 5.17 0.87
N SER A 18 20.50 4.22 -0.02
CA SER A 18 21.70 3.94 -0.83
C SER A 18 21.30 3.61 -2.26
N PRO A 19 20.75 4.59 -3.02
CA PRO A 19 20.26 4.34 -4.37
C PRO A 19 21.34 3.92 -5.36
N GLU A 20 22.60 4.22 -5.10
CA GLU A 20 23.74 3.87 -5.97
C GLU A 20 24.18 2.42 -5.83
N VAL A 21 23.72 1.69 -4.80
CA VAL A 21 24.13 0.31 -4.60
C VAL A 21 23.47 -0.59 -5.67
N PRO A 22 24.27 -1.39 -6.41
CA PRO A 22 23.71 -2.28 -7.41
C PRO A 22 22.94 -3.44 -6.77
N GLY A 23 22.07 -4.08 -7.54
CA GLY A 23 21.36 -5.27 -7.10
C GLY A 23 22.31 -6.40 -6.74
N GLY A 24 21.78 -7.45 -6.14
CA GLY A 24 22.58 -8.61 -5.79
C GLY A 24 23.12 -8.63 -4.38
N MET A 25 22.69 -7.70 -3.52
CA MET A 25 22.91 -7.77 -2.08
C MET A 25 22.17 -8.95 -1.48
N SER A 26 22.73 -9.51 -0.42
CA SER A 26 22.03 -10.54 0.36
C SER A 26 21.64 -9.97 1.73
N TRP A 27 20.46 -10.36 2.18
CA TRP A 27 19.99 -10.02 3.52
C TRP A 27 18.95 -11.06 3.98
N LEU A 28 18.75 -11.11 5.27
CA LEU A 28 17.63 -11.79 5.89
C LEU A 28 16.68 -10.74 6.44
N ASP A 29 16.27 -10.88 7.71
CA ASP A 29 15.29 -9.98 8.31
C ASP A 29 15.88 -8.93 9.25
N THR A 30 17.21 -8.91 9.42
CA THR A 30 17.87 -7.99 10.33
C THR A 30 18.90 -7.13 9.63
N TYR A 31 19.18 -5.96 10.22
CA TYR A 31 20.22 -5.06 9.72
C TYR A 31 21.58 -5.77 9.64
N GLU A 32 21.92 -6.55 10.66
CA GLU A 32 23.20 -7.25 10.74
C GLU A 32 23.39 -8.26 9.60
N SER A 33 22.31 -8.79 9.06
CA SER A 33 22.37 -9.76 7.96
C SER A 33 22.65 -9.13 6.61
N ILE A 34 22.51 -7.82 6.49
CA ILE A 34 22.67 -7.12 5.21
C ILE A 34 24.15 -7.00 4.88
N LYS A 35 24.53 -7.47 3.69
CA LYS A 35 25.90 -7.40 3.20
C LYS A 35 25.96 -6.54 1.96
N PHE A 36 26.63 -5.39 2.05
CA PHE A 36 26.82 -4.51 0.92
C PHE A 36 27.97 -5.00 0.04
N PRO A 37 27.91 -4.72 -1.26
CA PRO A 37 29.06 -4.98 -2.14
C PRO A 37 30.27 -4.15 -1.72
N GLU A 38 31.45 -4.64 -2.04
CA GLU A 38 32.71 -3.91 -1.80
C GLU A 38 32.68 -2.55 -2.49
N GLY A 39 33.11 -1.51 -1.79
CA GLY A 39 33.14 -0.15 -2.30
C GLY A 39 31.90 0.68 -1.97
N TYR A 40 30.89 0.08 -1.32
CA TYR A 40 29.67 0.78 -0.92
C TYR A 40 29.55 0.79 0.58
N GLU A 41 29.29 1.97 1.14
CA GLU A 41 29.13 2.15 2.57
C GLU A 41 27.73 1.78 3.01
N LYS A 42 27.62 0.93 4.05
CA LYS A 42 26.35 0.55 4.63
C LYS A 42 25.82 1.68 5.50
N PRO A 43 24.53 2.09 5.36
CA PRO A 43 23.96 3.13 6.22
C PRO A 43 24.05 2.76 7.72
N PRO A 44 24.10 3.76 8.61
CA PRO A 44 24.05 3.48 10.04
C PRO A 44 22.81 2.69 10.43
N LYS A 45 22.93 1.80 11.41
CA LYS A 45 21.84 0.96 11.87
C LYS A 45 20.61 1.77 12.30
N GLU A 46 20.82 2.86 13.03
CA GLU A 46 19.73 3.71 13.51
C GLU A 46 18.95 4.34 12.35
N GLU A 47 19.66 4.83 11.34
CA GLU A 47 19.05 5.43 10.15
C GLU A 47 18.26 4.37 9.36
N PHE A 48 18.84 3.20 9.18
CA PHE A 48 18.19 2.08 8.49
C PHE A 48 16.91 1.66 9.21
N GLU A 49 16.98 1.43 10.52
CA GLU A 49 15.85 0.97 11.32
C GLU A 49 14.74 2.02 11.36
N ALA A 50 15.08 3.32 11.45
CA ALA A 50 14.09 4.38 11.44
C ALA A 50 13.34 4.44 10.10
N LYS A 51 14.05 4.33 8.99
CA LYS A 51 13.41 4.33 7.66
C LYS A 51 12.55 3.07 7.45
N LEU A 52 13.05 1.91 7.86
CA LEU A 52 12.29 0.67 7.76
C LEU A 52 11.01 0.75 8.58
N GLN A 53 11.08 1.28 9.81
CA GLN A 53 9.89 1.42 10.65
C GLN A 53 8.87 2.38 10.02
N GLU A 54 9.35 3.46 9.43
CA GLU A 54 8.49 4.40 8.71
C GLU A 54 7.71 3.69 7.58
N LEU A 55 8.39 2.83 6.82
CA LEU A 55 7.75 2.07 5.74
C LEU A 55 6.80 1.01 6.29
N ILE A 56 7.14 0.36 7.40
CA ILE A 56 6.27 -0.60 8.07
C ILE A 56 4.99 0.10 8.54
N ASP A 57 5.12 1.27 9.17
CA ASP A 57 3.96 2.02 9.67
C ASP A 57 3.06 2.52 8.54
N ALA A 58 3.62 2.81 7.37
CA ALA A 58 2.87 3.26 6.21
C ALA A 58 2.21 2.12 5.42
N GLN A 59 2.60 0.87 5.66
CA GLN A 59 2.15 -0.28 4.88
C GLN A 59 0.63 -0.50 4.94
N PRO A 60 -0.02 -0.45 6.12
CA PRO A 60 -1.48 -0.66 6.18
C PRO A 60 -2.27 0.34 5.33
N LEU A 61 -1.89 1.60 5.32
CA LEU A 61 -2.57 2.61 4.49
C LEU A 61 -2.33 2.36 3.01
N LYS A 62 -1.13 1.94 2.63
CA LYS A 62 -0.80 1.59 1.26
C LYS A 62 -1.64 0.41 0.78
N GLU A 63 -1.77 -0.64 1.60
CA GLU A 63 -2.59 -1.81 1.29
C GLU A 63 -4.07 -1.44 1.16
N LEU A 64 -4.56 -0.58 2.05
CA LEU A 64 -5.93 -0.08 1.99
C LEU A 64 -6.20 0.63 0.67
N ARG A 65 -5.31 1.52 0.26
CA ARG A 65 -5.44 2.26 -1.00
C ARG A 65 -5.39 1.34 -2.21
N THR A 66 -4.54 0.33 -2.19
CA THR A 66 -4.44 -0.64 -3.27
C THR A 66 -5.73 -1.42 -3.44
N LYS A 67 -6.29 -1.93 -2.34
CA LYS A 67 -7.58 -2.64 -2.37
C LYS A 67 -8.71 -1.72 -2.80
N ARG A 68 -8.75 -0.50 -2.27
CA ARG A 68 -9.73 0.51 -2.68
C ARG A 68 -9.68 0.75 -4.18
N ASN A 69 -8.49 0.96 -4.74
CA ASN A 69 -8.32 1.22 -6.16
C ASN A 69 -8.79 0.05 -7.01
N THR A 70 -8.54 -1.19 -6.56
CA THR A 70 -9.05 -2.38 -7.24
C THR A 70 -10.57 -2.41 -7.24
N LEU A 71 -11.22 -2.08 -6.12
CA LEU A 71 -12.68 -2.04 -6.02
C LEU A 71 -13.28 -0.94 -6.91
N LEU A 72 -12.63 0.23 -6.96
CA LEU A 72 -13.05 1.30 -7.87
C LEU A 72 -12.94 0.86 -9.32
N GLU A 73 -11.83 0.24 -9.70
CA GLU A 73 -11.62 -0.26 -11.06
C GLU A 73 -12.66 -1.30 -11.45
N GLN A 74 -12.96 -2.24 -10.54
CA GLN A 74 -13.96 -3.29 -10.78
C GLN A 74 -15.37 -2.73 -10.94
N THR A 75 -15.65 -1.55 -10.40
CA THR A 75 -16.98 -0.93 -10.42
C THR A 75 -17.07 0.30 -11.33
N ASP A 76 -16.02 0.62 -12.11
CA ASP A 76 -16.03 1.77 -13.02
C ASP A 76 -17.19 1.74 -14.00
N ARG A 77 -17.59 0.56 -14.48
CA ARG A 77 -18.70 0.40 -15.43
C ARG A 77 -20.02 0.97 -14.88
N TYR A 78 -20.23 0.92 -13.56
CA TYR A 78 -21.46 1.42 -12.94
C TYR A 78 -21.50 2.95 -12.84
N ALA A 79 -20.37 3.61 -13.09
CA ALA A 79 -20.28 5.07 -13.08
C ALA A 79 -20.35 5.69 -14.48
N THR A 80 -20.46 4.90 -15.53
CA THR A 80 -20.57 5.42 -16.89
C THR A 80 -21.96 5.99 -17.13
N LEU A 81 -22.06 6.98 -18.01
CA LEU A 81 -23.32 7.66 -18.31
C LEU A 81 -24.37 6.74 -18.95
N ASP A 82 -23.91 5.74 -19.68
CA ASP A 82 -24.78 4.85 -20.45
C ASP A 82 -24.99 3.49 -19.79
N TYR A 83 -24.51 3.27 -18.56
CA TYR A 83 -24.77 2.02 -17.87
C TYR A 83 -26.27 1.89 -17.56
N PRO A 84 -26.90 0.75 -17.94
CA PRO A 84 -28.35 0.61 -17.81
C PRO A 84 -28.79 0.21 -16.40
N HIS A 85 -28.71 1.15 -15.46
CA HIS A 85 -29.24 0.94 -14.12
C HIS A 85 -30.76 0.77 -14.17
N SER A 86 -31.29 -0.03 -13.22
CA SER A 86 -32.73 -0.27 -13.14
C SER A 86 -33.53 1.01 -12.92
N ASN A 87 -32.97 1.94 -12.15
CA ASN A 87 -33.57 3.25 -11.90
C ASN A 87 -32.53 4.19 -11.29
N LEU A 88 -32.90 5.45 -11.07
CA LEU A 88 -31.99 6.46 -10.53
C LEU A 88 -31.57 6.19 -9.08
N VAL A 89 -32.41 5.51 -8.30
CA VAL A 89 -32.07 5.17 -6.92
C VAL A 89 -30.93 4.15 -6.90
N VAL A 90 -30.99 3.14 -7.76
CA VAL A 90 -29.93 2.14 -7.89
C VAL A 90 -28.63 2.81 -8.37
N GLN A 91 -28.74 3.70 -9.35
CA GLN A 91 -27.58 4.46 -9.83
C GLN A 91 -26.93 5.23 -8.70
N GLN A 92 -27.73 5.93 -7.87
CA GLN A 92 -27.20 6.71 -6.76
C GLN A 92 -26.51 5.84 -5.70
N THR A 93 -27.03 4.63 -5.43
CA THR A 93 -26.37 3.71 -4.48
C THR A 93 -24.98 3.33 -4.95
N TRP A 94 -24.76 3.14 -6.25
CA TRP A 94 -23.42 2.88 -6.79
C TRP A 94 -22.51 4.09 -6.66
N PHE A 95 -23.02 5.29 -6.93
CA PHE A 95 -22.25 6.51 -6.77
C PHE A 95 -21.84 6.74 -5.31
N ASP A 96 -22.76 6.49 -4.37
CA ASP A 96 -22.50 6.63 -2.92
C ASP A 96 -21.46 5.62 -2.47
N TYR A 97 -21.56 4.36 -2.93
CA TYR A 97 -20.58 3.33 -2.62
C TYR A 97 -19.17 3.73 -3.11
N ARG A 98 -19.09 4.19 -4.35
CA ARG A 98 -17.81 4.60 -4.92
C ARG A 98 -17.24 5.83 -4.23
N GLN A 99 -18.08 6.77 -3.81
CA GLN A 99 -17.62 7.92 -3.05
C GLN A 99 -17.11 7.51 -1.67
N ALA A 100 -17.79 6.58 -1.00
CA ALA A 100 -17.33 6.04 0.27
C ALA A 100 -15.96 5.36 0.14
N LEU A 101 -15.71 4.66 -0.98
CA LEU A 101 -14.40 4.08 -1.26
C LEU A 101 -13.32 5.17 -1.40
N ARG A 102 -13.62 6.25 -2.12
CA ARG A 102 -12.68 7.36 -2.29
C ARG A 102 -12.33 8.03 -0.96
N ASP A 103 -13.32 8.16 -0.08
CA ASP A 103 -13.16 8.82 1.21
C ASP A 103 -12.52 7.92 2.27
N LEU A 104 -12.51 6.60 2.06
CA LEU A 104 -12.10 5.62 3.07
C LEU A 104 -10.70 5.89 3.66
N PRO A 105 -9.66 6.20 2.87
CA PRO A 105 -8.33 6.43 3.44
C PRO A 105 -8.31 7.59 4.44
N THR A 106 -9.06 8.65 4.17
CA THR A 106 -9.13 9.83 5.04
C THR A 106 -10.04 9.59 6.24
N ALA A 107 -11.11 8.82 6.07
CA ALA A 107 -12.10 8.55 7.12
C ALA A 107 -11.65 7.46 8.09
N THR A 108 -10.68 6.63 7.72
CA THR A 108 -10.26 5.48 8.52
C THR A 108 -9.20 5.90 9.52
N GLU A 109 -9.48 5.72 10.83
CA GLU A 109 -8.52 6.02 11.90
C GLU A 109 -7.44 4.96 12.00
N ASP A 110 -7.80 3.69 11.79
CA ASP A 110 -6.88 2.55 11.84
C ASP A 110 -6.83 1.85 10.48
N PRO A 111 -5.87 2.20 9.62
CA PRO A 111 -5.78 1.60 8.28
C PRO A 111 -5.58 0.08 8.26
N ALA A 112 -5.09 -0.50 9.36
CA ALA A 112 -4.92 -1.95 9.45
C ALA A 112 -6.26 -2.68 9.64
N ASN A 113 -7.29 -1.98 10.14
CA ASN A 113 -8.61 -2.52 10.44
C ASN A 113 -9.70 -1.61 9.87
N PRO A 114 -9.75 -1.40 8.55
CA PRO A 114 -10.74 -0.50 7.95
C PRO A 114 -12.12 -1.13 7.94
N VAL A 115 -13.15 -0.29 7.97
CA VAL A 115 -14.55 -0.71 7.77
C VAL A 115 -14.89 -0.45 6.30
N TRP A 116 -14.93 -1.51 5.52
CA TRP A 116 -15.18 -1.40 4.07
C TRP A 116 -16.65 -1.08 3.80
N PRO A 117 -16.95 -0.14 2.87
CA PRO A 117 -18.32 0.05 2.40
C PRO A 117 -18.89 -1.24 1.79
N VAL A 118 -20.20 -1.42 1.90
CA VAL A 118 -20.90 -2.60 1.35
C VAL A 118 -21.40 -2.23 -0.05
N PRO A 119 -21.04 -3.00 -1.10
CA PRO A 119 -21.50 -2.70 -2.44
C PRO A 119 -23.02 -2.90 -2.58
N PRO A 120 -23.70 -2.14 -3.46
CA PRO A 120 -25.11 -2.39 -3.79
C PRO A 120 -25.30 -3.78 -4.40
N GLU A 121 -26.47 -4.34 -4.22
CA GLU A 121 -26.84 -5.62 -4.84
C GLU A 121 -27.33 -5.46 -6.27
#